data_3b7e52b38595c98e644fb5b0b82e8ad4
#
_entry.id   3b7e52b38595c98e644fb5b0b82e8ad4
#
_cell.length_a   1.000
_cell.length_b   1.000
_cell.length_c   1.000
_cell.angle_alpha   90.00
_cell.angle_beta   90.00
_cell.angle_gamma   90.00
#
_symmetry.space_group_name_H-M   'P 1'
#
loop_
_entity.id
_entity.type
_entity.pdbx_description
1 polymer ?
#
loop_
_entity_poly.entity_id
_entity_poly.type
_entity_poly.pdbx_seq_one_letter_code
_entity_poly.pdbx_strand_id
1 'polypeptide(L)'
;WLLDQEGGWIPIRSRHHRRYKAAMRIPRRIQPLVDDGLVDEVIRPLMSGKEADVFAVRCGSEIRCAKVYKEAGKRAFKKAAQYQEGRKVRNSRRARAMEKGSRFGRDQQEDVWQSTELNALYKLINADVRVPQPYGCFDGVLLMELILDGEGHVAPRLSDVSLSPEQAREDHAVMMRYVTRMLCAGLVHGDLSEFNVLVDEHGPVIIDLPQVITAAANNNAARFFARDVKKITAYYGLYAPELLTTRYDGEIWSLFEAGELHPESDLSGVYQEDTHLADVDSLLDELEAVEIEELERLESLREEAREG
;
A
#
# COMPACT_ATOMS: atom_id res chain seq x y z
N TRP A 1 -22.29 9.51 -9.25
CA TRP A 1 -22.17 9.49 -10.71
C TRP A 1 -22.17 8.03 -11.18
N LEU A 2 -22.97 7.68 -12.19
CA LEU A 2 -22.95 6.39 -12.88
C LEU A 2 -22.43 6.63 -14.30
N LEU A 3 -21.65 5.71 -14.85
CA LEU A 3 -21.33 5.68 -16.27
C LEU A 3 -22.59 5.21 -17.04
N ASP A 4 -23.01 5.96 -18.05
CA ASP A 4 -24.03 5.47 -19.00
C ASP A 4 -23.41 4.52 -20.04
N GLN A 5 -24.27 3.89 -20.85
CA GLN A 5 -23.85 2.94 -21.89
C GLN A 5 -23.01 3.57 -23.02
N GLU A 6 -22.90 4.91 -23.06
CA GLU A 6 -22.12 5.67 -24.04
C GLU A 6 -20.83 6.25 -23.43
N GLY A 7 -20.49 5.87 -22.17
CA GLY A 7 -19.30 6.35 -21.46
C GLY A 7 -19.46 7.73 -20.81
N GLY A 8 -20.69 8.25 -20.74
CA GLY A 8 -21.02 9.51 -20.12
C GLY A 8 -21.36 9.36 -18.63
N TRP A 9 -20.86 10.26 -17.79
CA TRP A 9 -21.18 10.28 -16.35
C TRP A 9 -22.53 10.94 -16.08
N ILE A 10 -23.51 10.19 -15.55
CA ILE A 10 -24.81 10.71 -15.15
C ILE A 10 -24.84 11.00 -13.65
N PRO A 11 -25.28 12.20 -13.21
CA PRO A 11 -25.41 12.50 -11.79
C PRO A 11 -26.56 11.71 -11.17
N ILE A 12 -26.28 10.93 -10.11
CA ILE A 12 -27.33 10.33 -9.29
C ILE A 12 -28.15 11.46 -8.67
N ARG A 13 -29.42 11.57 -9.03
CA ARG A 13 -30.36 12.53 -8.43
C ARG A 13 -30.71 12.12 -7.00
N SER A 14 -29.81 12.34 -6.03
CA SER A 14 -30.17 12.33 -4.61
C SER A 14 -30.51 13.74 -4.15
N ARG A 15 -31.53 13.88 -3.28
CA ARG A 15 -32.01 15.18 -2.74
C ARG A 15 -30.95 15.95 -1.91
N HIS A 16 -29.72 15.42 -1.75
CA HIS A 16 -28.61 16.04 -1.04
C HIS A 16 -27.63 16.82 -1.96
N HIS A 17 -27.89 16.91 -3.27
CA HIS A 17 -26.98 17.47 -4.29
C HIS A 17 -26.88 19.01 -4.31
N ARG A 18 -27.65 19.74 -3.49
CA ARG A 18 -27.62 21.22 -3.50
C ARG A 18 -26.48 21.86 -2.69
N ARG A 19 -25.65 21.11 -1.97
CA ARG A 19 -24.60 21.67 -1.10
C ARG A 19 -23.17 21.60 -1.65
N TYR A 20 -22.89 20.95 -2.78
CA TYR A 20 -21.54 20.74 -3.30
C TYR A 20 -21.15 21.56 -4.54
N LYS A 21 -21.86 22.66 -4.84
CA LYS A 21 -21.47 23.64 -5.87
C LYS A 21 -20.57 24.78 -5.37
N ALA A 22 -20.00 24.69 -4.19
CA ALA A 22 -18.81 25.50 -3.89
C ALA A 22 -17.66 24.88 -4.67
N ALA A 23 -17.08 25.62 -5.63
CA ALA A 23 -15.93 25.19 -6.39
C ALA A 23 -14.87 24.67 -5.40
N MET A 24 -14.59 23.36 -5.45
CA MET A 24 -13.64 22.75 -4.53
C MET A 24 -12.29 23.42 -4.75
N ARG A 25 -11.69 23.97 -3.71
CA ARG A 25 -10.38 24.63 -3.83
C ARG A 25 -9.37 23.58 -4.27
N ILE A 26 -8.81 23.75 -5.47
CA ILE A 26 -7.77 22.84 -6.01
C ILE A 26 -6.63 22.76 -5.00
N PRO A 27 -6.21 21.55 -4.58
CA PRO A 27 -5.05 21.38 -3.72
C PRO A 27 -3.81 22.03 -4.33
N ARG A 28 -3.03 22.77 -3.52
CA ARG A 28 -1.89 23.54 -4.00
C ARG A 28 -0.89 22.71 -4.84
N ARG A 29 -0.72 21.43 -4.51
CA ARG A 29 0.20 20.53 -5.23
C ARG A 29 -0.38 19.99 -6.55
N ILE A 30 -1.71 20.00 -6.73
CA ILE A 30 -2.34 19.63 -8.01
C ILE A 30 -2.40 20.82 -8.97
N GLN A 31 -2.36 22.04 -8.45
CA GLN A 31 -2.47 23.25 -9.28
C GLN A 31 -1.46 23.29 -10.45
N PRO A 32 -0.15 22.97 -10.26
CA PRO A 32 0.79 22.91 -11.40
C PRO A 32 0.37 21.93 -12.49
N LEU A 33 -0.19 20.77 -12.12
CA LEU A 33 -0.66 19.77 -13.08
C LEU A 33 -1.87 20.28 -13.88
N VAL A 34 -2.68 21.14 -13.28
CA VAL A 34 -3.81 21.79 -13.98
C VAL A 34 -3.28 22.89 -14.91
N ASP A 35 -2.33 23.67 -14.45
CA ASP A 35 -1.72 24.75 -15.25
C ASP A 35 -0.96 24.21 -16.47
N ASP A 36 -0.35 23.02 -16.34
CA ASP A 36 0.36 22.30 -17.42
C ASP A 36 -0.58 21.45 -18.30
N GLY A 37 -1.87 21.39 -17.99
CA GLY A 37 -2.86 20.62 -18.75
C GLY A 37 -2.76 19.11 -18.62
N LEU A 38 -2.07 18.60 -17.58
CA LEU A 38 -2.02 17.17 -17.23
C LEU A 38 -3.28 16.73 -16.49
N VAL A 39 -3.93 17.64 -15.79
CA VAL A 39 -5.20 17.48 -15.09
C VAL A 39 -6.15 18.57 -15.53
N ASP A 40 -7.33 18.23 -16.01
CA ASP A 40 -8.35 19.22 -16.43
C ASP A 40 -9.19 19.70 -15.24
N GLU A 41 -9.50 18.80 -14.29
CA GLU A 41 -10.41 19.08 -13.18
C GLU A 41 -10.12 18.17 -11.98
N VAL A 42 -10.21 18.70 -10.77
CA VAL A 42 -10.28 17.92 -9.54
C VAL A 42 -11.74 17.65 -9.21
N ILE A 43 -12.18 16.41 -9.36
CA ILE A 43 -13.59 16.01 -9.25
C ILE A 43 -14.03 15.96 -7.78
N ARG A 44 -13.31 15.19 -6.95
CA ARG A 44 -13.61 15.04 -5.52
C ARG A 44 -12.45 14.41 -4.74
N PRO A 45 -12.37 14.64 -3.41
CA PRO A 45 -11.53 13.84 -2.55
C PRO A 45 -12.08 12.42 -2.45
N LEU A 46 -11.18 11.43 -2.41
CA LEU A 46 -11.49 10.02 -2.18
C LEU A 46 -11.15 9.65 -0.74
N MET A 47 -9.95 10.05 -0.29
CA MET A 47 -9.44 9.72 1.04
C MET A 47 -8.45 10.79 1.52
N SER A 48 -8.39 10.98 2.83
CA SER A 48 -7.33 11.73 3.50
C SER A 48 -6.68 10.84 4.54
N GLY A 49 -5.41 10.45 4.30
CA GLY A 49 -4.61 9.62 5.19
C GLY A 49 -3.51 10.41 5.90
N LYS A 50 -2.71 9.74 6.71
CA LYS A 50 -1.56 10.34 7.42
C LYS A 50 -0.46 10.80 6.45
N GLU A 51 -0.23 10.04 5.38
CA GLU A 51 0.89 10.24 4.45
C GLU A 51 0.51 10.96 3.17
N ALA A 52 -0.74 10.82 2.70
CA ALA A 52 -1.22 11.41 1.46
C ALA A 52 -2.72 11.70 1.50
N ASP A 53 -3.14 12.62 0.65
CA ASP A 53 -4.53 12.85 0.30
C ASP A 53 -4.76 12.33 -1.12
N VAL A 54 -5.90 11.67 -1.35
CA VAL A 54 -6.22 11.00 -2.61
C VAL A 54 -7.45 11.67 -3.22
N PHE A 55 -7.35 11.99 -4.52
CA PHE A 55 -8.40 12.68 -5.27
C PHE A 55 -8.74 11.93 -6.56
N ALA A 56 -10.01 11.96 -6.96
CA ALA A 56 -10.40 11.67 -8.33
C ALA A 56 -10.19 12.93 -9.18
N VAL A 57 -9.49 12.80 -10.30
CA VAL A 57 -9.18 13.89 -11.22
C VAL A 57 -9.54 13.51 -12.65
N ARG A 58 -9.91 14.49 -13.47
CA ARG A 58 -10.13 14.30 -14.90
C ARG A 58 -8.82 14.58 -15.66
N CYS A 59 -8.48 13.70 -16.59
CA CYS A 59 -7.34 13.83 -17.48
C CYS A 59 -7.82 13.45 -18.91
N GLY A 60 -8.21 14.43 -19.72
CA GLY A 60 -8.87 14.20 -21.01
C GLY A 60 -10.23 13.52 -20.83
N SER A 61 -10.42 12.40 -21.51
CA SER A 61 -11.63 11.58 -21.40
C SER A 61 -11.65 10.64 -20.20
N GLU A 62 -10.52 10.47 -19.48
CA GLU A 62 -10.37 9.51 -18.40
C GLU A 62 -10.48 10.16 -17.03
N ILE A 63 -10.96 9.37 -16.06
CA ILE A 63 -10.87 9.72 -14.65
C ILE A 63 -9.73 8.91 -14.02
N ARG A 64 -8.82 9.62 -13.35
CA ARG A 64 -7.62 9.05 -12.72
C ARG A 64 -7.61 9.33 -11.24
N CYS A 65 -6.74 8.62 -10.54
CA CYS A 65 -6.42 8.83 -9.14
C CYS A 65 -5.18 9.73 -9.03
N ALA A 66 -5.28 10.81 -8.25
CA ALA A 66 -4.15 11.66 -7.87
C ALA A 66 -3.85 11.49 -6.39
N LYS A 67 -2.73 10.83 -6.06
CA LYS A 67 -2.21 10.66 -4.70
C LYS A 67 -1.24 11.79 -4.40
N VAL A 68 -1.64 12.71 -3.53
CA VAL A 68 -0.88 13.91 -3.14
C VAL A 68 -0.17 13.65 -1.84
N TYR A 69 1.14 13.50 -1.85
CA TYR A 69 1.91 13.25 -0.64
C TYR A 69 1.96 14.50 0.26
N LYS A 70 1.78 14.28 1.56
CA LYS A 70 1.93 15.35 2.57
C LYS A 70 3.41 15.65 2.79
N GLU A 71 3.71 16.92 3.14
CA GLU A 71 5.09 17.34 3.42
C GLU A 71 5.71 16.50 4.55
N ALA A 72 6.99 16.17 4.42
CA ALA A 72 7.74 15.32 5.34
C ALA A 72 7.68 15.78 6.81
N GLY A 73 7.48 17.07 7.08
CA GLY A 73 7.36 17.62 8.44
C GLY A 73 6.08 17.24 9.18
N LYS A 74 5.07 16.68 8.50
CA LYS A 74 3.78 16.25 9.07
C LYS A 74 3.65 14.74 9.19
N ARG A 75 4.69 13.98 8.80
CA ARG A 75 4.70 12.51 8.84
C ARG A 75 5.35 12.02 10.14
N ALA A 76 4.76 11.00 10.76
CA ALA A 76 5.35 10.34 11.92
C ALA A 76 6.47 9.38 11.48
N PHE A 77 7.73 9.81 11.55
CA PHE A 77 8.90 9.06 11.07
C PHE A 77 9.40 7.95 11.99
N LYS A 78 8.69 7.57 13.03
CA LYS A 78 9.20 6.65 14.06
C LYS A 78 9.54 5.23 13.59
N LYS A 79 8.93 4.75 12.47
CA LYS A 79 9.22 3.42 11.91
C LYS A 79 10.11 3.47 10.64
N ALA A 80 10.60 4.64 10.25
CA ALA A 80 11.29 4.81 8.97
C ALA A 80 12.62 4.06 8.87
N ALA A 81 13.33 3.82 9.96
CA ALA A 81 14.65 3.21 9.94
C ALA A 81 14.64 1.76 9.42
N GLN A 82 13.69 0.93 9.85
CA GLN A 82 13.57 -0.46 9.45
C GLN A 82 13.19 -0.63 7.97
N TYR A 83 12.35 0.29 7.44
CA TYR A 83 11.97 0.30 6.02
C TYR A 83 13.01 0.97 5.11
N GLN A 84 13.94 1.76 5.66
CA GLN A 84 14.99 2.43 4.91
C GLN A 84 16.23 1.56 4.71
N GLU A 85 16.37 0.48 5.46
CA GLU A 85 17.45 -0.47 5.29
C GLU A 85 17.46 -1.02 3.85
N GLY A 86 18.63 -0.98 3.21
CA GLY A 86 18.80 -1.42 1.82
C GLY A 86 18.43 -0.39 0.74
N ARG A 87 17.85 0.78 1.08
CA ARG A 87 17.62 1.87 0.12
C ARG A 87 18.93 2.63 -0.12
N LYS A 88 19.65 2.27 -1.18
CA LYS A 88 20.95 2.92 -1.53
C LYS A 88 20.73 4.31 -2.10
N VAL A 89 21.13 5.33 -1.37
CA VAL A 89 21.31 6.69 -1.90
C VAL A 89 22.71 6.80 -2.47
N ARG A 90 22.85 6.88 -3.81
CA ARG A 90 24.14 6.92 -4.53
C ARG A 90 25.05 8.11 -4.16
N ASN A 91 24.54 9.11 -3.48
CA ASN A 91 25.29 10.32 -3.12
C ASN A 91 25.45 10.44 -1.60
N SER A 92 26.70 10.34 -1.11
CA SER A 92 27.04 10.41 0.32
C SER A 92 26.66 11.74 1.00
N ARG A 93 26.54 12.86 0.26
CA ARG A 93 26.03 14.14 0.80
C ARG A 93 24.53 14.08 1.04
N ARG A 94 23.77 13.48 0.12
CA ARG A 94 22.32 13.25 0.26
C ARG A 94 22.02 12.32 1.44
N ALA A 95 22.74 11.22 1.56
CA ALA A 95 22.58 10.27 2.66
C ALA A 95 22.79 10.96 4.03
N ARG A 96 23.87 11.71 4.19
CA ARG A 96 24.15 12.49 5.42
C ARG A 96 23.12 13.59 5.72
N ALA A 97 22.56 14.23 4.69
CA ALA A 97 21.53 15.26 4.88
C ALA A 97 20.19 14.65 5.31
N MET A 98 19.84 13.48 4.78
CA MET A 98 18.66 12.71 5.18
C MET A 98 18.78 12.24 6.65
N GLU A 99 19.93 11.69 7.03
CA GLU A 99 20.22 11.24 8.40
C GLU A 99 20.13 12.38 9.44
N LYS A 100 20.59 13.59 9.07
CA LYS A 100 20.51 14.78 9.94
C LYS A 100 19.12 15.41 10.06
N GLY A 101 18.12 14.95 9.29
CA GLY A 101 16.77 15.48 9.33
C GLY A 101 16.64 16.95 8.96
N SER A 102 17.63 17.53 8.23
CA SER A 102 17.58 18.90 7.71
C SER A 102 16.40 19.08 6.74
N ARG A 103 15.95 20.33 6.50
CA ARG A 103 14.89 20.61 5.51
C ARG A 103 15.23 19.99 4.15
N PHE A 104 16.45 20.22 3.66
CA PHE A 104 16.95 19.62 2.43
C PHE A 104 16.98 18.07 2.50
N GLY A 105 17.35 17.49 3.65
CA GLY A 105 17.33 16.03 3.85
C GLY A 105 15.93 15.46 3.81
N ARG A 106 14.94 16.16 4.36
CA ARG A 106 13.52 15.75 4.31
C ARG A 106 12.95 15.81 2.90
N ASP A 107 13.25 16.87 2.14
CA ASP A 107 12.83 17.01 0.74
C ASP A 107 13.43 15.90 -0.12
N GLN A 108 14.71 15.56 0.08
CA GLN A 108 15.37 14.45 -0.61
C GLN A 108 14.78 13.07 -0.23
N GLN A 109 14.34 12.91 1.01
CA GLN A 109 13.69 11.69 1.48
C GLN A 109 12.30 11.52 0.82
N GLU A 110 11.59 12.62 0.64
CA GLU A 110 10.30 12.67 -0.06
C GLU A 110 10.45 12.24 -1.53
N ASP A 111 11.44 12.76 -2.26
CA ASP A 111 11.74 12.39 -3.65
C ASP A 111 12.06 10.88 -3.78
N VAL A 112 12.82 10.33 -2.83
CA VAL A 112 13.16 8.90 -2.80
C VAL A 112 11.92 8.03 -2.56
N TRP A 113 11.02 8.44 -1.69
CA TRP A 113 9.79 7.69 -1.41
C TRP A 113 8.84 7.67 -2.60
N GLN A 114 8.62 8.84 -3.22
CA GLN A 114 7.78 8.97 -4.41
C GLN A 114 8.32 8.13 -5.57
N SER A 115 9.62 8.18 -5.80
CA SER A 115 10.27 7.36 -6.83
C SER A 115 10.23 5.87 -6.50
N THR A 116 10.23 5.51 -5.21
CA THR A 116 10.14 4.10 -4.76
C THR A 116 8.76 3.52 -5.06
N GLU A 117 7.68 4.21 -4.70
CA GLU A 117 6.31 3.73 -4.97
C GLU A 117 6.05 3.64 -6.48
N LEU A 118 6.41 4.65 -7.24
CA LEU A 118 6.26 4.64 -8.71
C LEU A 118 7.04 3.48 -9.35
N ASN A 119 8.30 3.26 -8.94
CA ASN A 119 9.11 2.16 -9.45
C ASN A 119 8.58 0.79 -9.03
N ALA A 120 8.00 0.68 -7.82
CA ALA A 120 7.37 -0.54 -7.36
C ALA A 120 6.15 -0.88 -8.22
N LEU A 121 5.26 0.09 -8.50
CA LEU A 121 4.11 -0.10 -9.37
C LEU A 121 4.52 -0.64 -10.74
N TYR A 122 5.50 -0.03 -11.41
CA TYR A 122 6.00 -0.54 -12.71
C TYR A 122 6.58 -1.95 -12.61
N LYS A 123 7.35 -2.25 -11.56
CA LYS A 123 7.91 -3.60 -11.38
C LYS A 123 6.82 -4.64 -11.15
N LEU A 124 5.79 -4.32 -10.39
CA LEU A 124 4.71 -5.23 -10.06
C LEU A 124 3.80 -5.50 -11.26
N ILE A 125 3.51 -4.49 -12.08
CA ILE A 125 2.81 -4.69 -13.36
C ILE A 125 3.60 -5.63 -14.27
N ASN A 126 4.91 -5.42 -14.39
CA ASN A 126 5.78 -6.30 -15.19
C ASN A 126 5.91 -7.73 -14.61
N ALA A 127 5.61 -7.90 -13.32
CA ALA A 127 5.55 -9.20 -12.65
C ALA A 127 4.13 -9.80 -12.65
N ASP A 128 3.19 -9.20 -13.40
CA ASP A 128 1.80 -9.63 -13.49
C ASP A 128 1.09 -9.68 -12.12
N VAL A 129 1.41 -8.69 -11.27
CA VAL A 129 0.71 -8.39 -10.02
C VAL A 129 -0.24 -7.24 -10.28
N ARG A 130 -1.49 -7.40 -9.87
CA ARG A 130 -2.51 -6.38 -10.10
C ARG A 130 -2.37 -5.24 -9.10
N VAL A 131 -1.94 -4.10 -9.62
CA VAL A 131 -1.78 -2.81 -8.94
C VAL A 131 -2.29 -1.70 -9.85
N PRO A 132 -2.64 -0.51 -9.36
CA PRO A 132 -3.02 0.61 -10.21
C PRO A 132 -1.95 0.96 -11.23
N GLN A 133 -2.31 1.12 -12.51
CA GLN A 133 -1.41 1.55 -13.57
C GLN A 133 -0.90 2.97 -13.26
N PRO A 134 0.41 3.22 -13.09
CA PRO A 134 0.93 4.56 -12.89
C PRO A 134 1.06 5.31 -14.22
N TYR A 135 0.75 6.60 -14.19
CA TYR A 135 0.92 7.52 -15.33
C TYR A 135 2.08 8.50 -15.12
N GLY A 136 2.58 8.62 -13.91
CA GLY A 136 3.75 9.43 -13.56
C GLY A 136 3.65 10.06 -12.18
N CYS A 137 4.76 10.65 -11.73
CA CYS A 137 4.83 11.39 -10.49
C CYS A 137 5.38 12.80 -10.79
N PHE A 138 4.63 13.83 -10.40
CA PHE A 138 4.88 15.23 -10.71
C PHE A 138 4.77 16.05 -9.42
N ASP A 139 5.85 16.67 -8.98
CA ASP A 139 5.90 17.58 -7.81
C ASP A 139 5.18 17.05 -6.55
N GLY A 140 5.36 15.76 -6.26
CA GLY A 140 4.73 15.11 -5.12
C GLY A 140 3.30 14.68 -5.34
N VAL A 141 2.87 14.56 -6.59
CA VAL A 141 1.58 14.00 -6.99
C VAL A 141 1.80 12.78 -7.88
N LEU A 142 1.42 11.61 -7.40
CA LEU A 142 1.39 10.38 -8.20
C LEU A 142 0.04 10.29 -8.91
N LEU A 143 0.06 10.36 -10.24
CA LEU A 143 -1.09 10.06 -11.09
C LEU A 143 -1.10 8.57 -11.43
N MET A 144 -2.22 7.91 -11.17
CA MET A 144 -2.41 6.49 -11.42
C MET A 144 -3.85 6.18 -11.78
N GLU A 145 -4.10 4.95 -12.17
CA GLU A 145 -5.42 4.42 -12.45
C GLU A 145 -6.36 4.59 -11.25
N LEU A 146 -7.59 4.98 -11.51
CA LEU A 146 -8.68 4.91 -10.56
C LEU A 146 -9.36 3.55 -10.71
N ILE A 147 -9.18 2.67 -9.72
CA ILE A 147 -9.83 1.35 -9.74
C ILE A 147 -11.33 1.54 -9.50
N LEU A 148 -12.12 0.99 -10.42
CA LEU A 148 -13.57 1.03 -10.38
C LEU A 148 -14.11 -0.39 -10.21
N ASP A 149 -15.28 -0.51 -9.59
CA ASP A 149 -16.06 -1.74 -9.57
C ASP A 149 -16.82 -1.96 -10.89
N GLY A 150 -17.52 -3.10 -11.05
CA GLY A 150 -18.29 -3.41 -12.23
C GLY A 150 -19.47 -2.47 -12.52
N GLU A 151 -19.84 -1.61 -11.55
CA GLU A 151 -20.88 -0.60 -11.67
C GLU A 151 -20.33 0.80 -12.00
N GLY A 152 -19.01 0.94 -12.10
CA GLY A 152 -18.32 2.20 -12.37
C GLY A 152 -18.17 3.11 -11.14
N HIS A 153 -18.39 2.60 -9.94
CA HIS A 153 -18.05 3.30 -8.70
C HIS A 153 -16.58 3.04 -8.34
N VAL A 154 -16.02 3.88 -7.47
CA VAL A 154 -14.68 3.61 -6.91
C VAL A 154 -14.72 2.30 -6.17
N ALA A 155 -13.82 1.38 -6.52
CA ALA A 155 -13.75 0.06 -5.95
C ALA A 155 -13.58 0.12 -4.42
N PRO A 156 -14.35 -0.66 -3.65
CA PRO A 156 -14.25 -0.71 -2.20
C PRO A 156 -12.93 -1.34 -1.77
N ARG A 157 -12.54 -1.09 -0.52
CA ARG A 157 -11.48 -1.85 0.12
C ARG A 157 -11.96 -3.25 0.47
N LEU A 158 -11.02 -4.17 0.55
CA LEU A 158 -11.29 -5.52 1.02
C LEU A 158 -11.94 -5.52 2.42
N SER A 159 -11.55 -4.58 3.30
CA SER A 159 -12.16 -4.37 4.61
C SER A 159 -13.64 -3.98 4.57
N ASP A 160 -14.12 -3.44 3.46
CA ASP A 160 -15.46 -2.87 3.32
C ASP A 160 -16.43 -3.82 2.59
N VAL A 161 -15.95 -5.00 2.15
CA VAL A 161 -16.75 -6.00 1.45
C VAL A 161 -17.02 -7.22 2.33
N SER A 162 -18.18 -7.84 2.11
CA SER A 162 -18.52 -9.13 2.70
C SER A 162 -18.33 -10.20 1.63
N LEU A 163 -17.60 -11.27 1.96
CA LEU A 163 -17.26 -12.33 1.03
C LEU A 163 -18.06 -13.61 1.35
N SER A 164 -18.34 -14.42 0.33
CA SER A 164 -18.69 -15.82 0.55
C SER A 164 -17.43 -16.63 0.90
N PRO A 165 -17.55 -17.79 1.55
CA PRO A 165 -16.40 -18.66 1.79
C PRO A 165 -15.67 -19.06 0.49
N GLU A 166 -16.39 -19.25 -0.60
CA GLU A 166 -15.84 -19.58 -1.92
C GLU A 166 -15.00 -18.42 -2.46
N GLN A 167 -15.57 -17.21 -2.44
CA GLN A 167 -14.86 -16.00 -2.88
C GLN A 167 -13.62 -15.74 -2.05
N ALA A 168 -13.71 -15.94 -0.73
CA ALA A 168 -12.56 -15.77 0.17
C ALA A 168 -11.41 -16.74 -0.16
N ARG A 169 -11.70 -18.00 -0.53
CA ARG A 169 -10.67 -18.96 -0.98
C ARG A 169 -10.05 -18.54 -2.30
N GLU A 170 -10.88 -18.15 -3.26
CA GLU A 170 -10.43 -17.73 -4.59
C GLU A 170 -9.53 -16.49 -4.50
N ASP A 171 -9.99 -15.46 -3.79
CA ASP A 171 -9.23 -14.22 -3.61
C ASP A 171 -7.94 -14.44 -2.80
N HIS A 172 -8.00 -15.28 -1.75
CA HIS A 172 -6.81 -15.66 -1.01
C HIS A 172 -5.77 -16.35 -1.91
N ALA A 173 -6.18 -17.28 -2.76
CA ALA A 173 -5.28 -17.94 -3.70
C ALA A 173 -4.68 -16.95 -4.70
N VAL A 174 -5.46 -15.95 -5.16
CA VAL A 174 -4.95 -14.85 -6.00
C VAL A 174 -3.92 -14.03 -5.23
N MET A 175 -4.19 -13.68 -3.97
CA MET A 175 -3.26 -12.92 -3.14
C MET A 175 -1.96 -13.68 -2.88
N MET A 176 -2.00 -15.00 -2.67
CA MET A 176 -0.79 -15.82 -2.52
C MET A 176 0.05 -15.82 -3.80
N ARG A 177 -0.56 -15.88 -4.99
CA ARG A 177 0.16 -15.69 -6.25
C ARG A 177 0.77 -14.29 -6.36
N TYR A 178 0.06 -13.24 -5.95
CA TYR A 178 0.59 -11.87 -6.02
C TYR A 178 1.79 -11.67 -5.09
N VAL A 179 1.74 -12.12 -3.84
CA VAL A 179 2.89 -11.98 -2.92
C VAL A 179 4.08 -12.83 -3.37
N THR A 180 3.85 -13.98 -4.01
CA THR A 180 4.90 -14.81 -4.65
C THR A 180 5.56 -14.05 -5.79
N ARG A 181 4.79 -13.50 -6.71
CA ARG A 181 5.29 -12.70 -7.85
C ARG A 181 6.02 -11.44 -7.39
N MET A 182 5.49 -10.76 -6.35
CA MET A 182 6.18 -9.64 -5.70
C MET A 182 7.55 -10.03 -5.18
N LEU A 183 7.64 -11.16 -4.48
CA LEU A 183 8.90 -11.66 -3.92
C LEU A 183 9.87 -12.09 -5.03
N CYS A 184 9.40 -12.72 -6.10
CA CYS A 184 10.19 -13.00 -7.31
C CYS A 184 10.72 -11.72 -7.99
N ALA A 185 9.94 -10.62 -7.95
CA ALA A 185 10.40 -9.30 -8.42
C ALA A 185 11.35 -8.60 -7.43
N GLY A 186 11.72 -9.28 -6.33
CA GLY A 186 12.60 -8.79 -5.28
C GLY A 186 11.97 -7.77 -4.34
N LEU A 187 10.63 -7.77 -4.21
CA LEU A 187 9.86 -6.80 -3.42
C LEU A 187 9.02 -7.48 -2.34
N VAL A 188 8.92 -6.83 -1.18
CA VAL A 188 7.95 -7.15 -0.13
C VAL A 188 7.14 -5.88 0.14
N HIS A 189 5.83 -5.98 0.31
CA HIS A 189 4.94 -4.83 0.51
C HIS A 189 5.30 -4.04 1.76
N GLY A 190 5.52 -4.75 2.86
CA GLY A 190 5.91 -4.17 4.14
C GLY A 190 4.75 -3.65 5.00
N ASP A 191 3.53 -3.58 4.47
CA ASP A 191 2.31 -3.24 5.23
C ASP A 191 1.04 -3.76 4.53
N LEU A 192 1.09 -4.96 3.98
CA LEU A 192 -0.07 -5.58 3.33
C LEU A 192 -1.13 -5.94 4.36
N SER A 193 -2.35 -5.50 4.11
CA SER A 193 -3.53 -5.78 4.93
C SER A 193 -4.80 -5.57 4.14
N GLU A 194 -5.96 -5.93 4.70
CA GLU A 194 -7.29 -5.71 4.12
C GLU A 194 -7.58 -4.24 3.77
N PHE A 195 -6.85 -3.30 4.38
CA PHE A 195 -6.97 -1.86 4.11
C PHE A 195 -6.20 -1.42 2.87
N ASN A 196 -5.22 -2.21 2.44
CA ASN A 196 -4.34 -1.93 1.30
C ASN A 196 -4.62 -2.85 0.10
N VAL A 197 -5.84 -3.37 0.02
CA VAL A 197 -6.38 -4.12 -1.10
C VAL A 197 -7.74 -3.53 -1.48
N LEU A 198 -7.93 -3.21 -2.76
CA LEU A 198 -9.23 -2.91 -3.34
C LEU A 198 -9.79 -4.17 -3.99
N VAL A 199 -11.12 -4.23 -4.11
CA VAL A 199 -11.80 -5.35 -4.78
C VAL A 199 -12.66 -4.80 -5.90
N ASP A 200 -12.40 -5.25 -7.13
CA ASP A 200 -13.25 -4.94 -8.27
C ASP A 200 -13.86 -6.23 -8.85
N GLU A 201 -14.48 -6.16 -10.02
CA GLU A 201 -15.11 -7.31 -10.69
C GLU A 201 -14.14 -8.40 -11.13
N HIS A 202 -12.83 -8.11 -11.15
CA HIS A 202 -11.76 -9.05 -11.54
C HIS A 202 -10.97 -9.58 -10.34
N GLY A 203 -11.33 -9.17 -9.12
CA GLY A 203 -10.71 -9.62 -7.87
C GLY A 203 -9.84 -8.57 -7.18
N PRO A 204 -8.89 -8.99 -6.34
CA PRO A 204 -8.10 -8.09 -5.51
C PRO A 204 -7.08 -7.27 -6.31
N VAL A 205 -6.90 -6.00 -5.90
CA VAL A 205 -5.91 -5.04 -6.43
C VAL A 205 -5.11 -4.48 -5.28
N ILE A 206 -3.79 -4.71 -5.27
CA ILE A 206 -2.90 -4.22 -4.20
C ILE A 206 -2.62 -2.74 -4.40
N ILE A 207 -2.74 -1.95 -3.33
CA ILE A 207 -2.49 -0.50 -3.32
C ILE A 207 -1.55 -0.13 -2.18
N ASP A 208 -1.08 1.13 -2.19
CA ASP A 208 -0.33 1.76 -1.10
C ASP A 208 1.05 1.15 -0.84
N LEU A 209 1.97 1.37 -1.79
CA LEU A 209 3.33 0.81 -1.83
C LEU A 209 4.47 1.72 -1.27
N PRO A 210 4.24 2.78 -0.47
CA PRO A 210 5.34 3.64 -0.02
C PRO A 210 6.29 2.92 0.94
N GLN A 211 5.83 1.87 1.60
CA GLN A 211 6.60 1.06 2.55
C GLN A 211 7.29 -0.15 1.91
N VAL A 212 7.13 -0.34 0.59
CA VAL A 212 7.76 -1.46 -0.12
C VAL A 212 9.26 -1.51 0.12
N ILE A 213 9.78 -2.70 0.39
CA ILE A 213 11.20 -2.96 0.63
C ILE A 213 11.76 -3.94 -0.40
N THR A 214 13.08 -3.90 -0.56
CA THR A 214 13.81 -4.87 -1.41
C THR A 214 14.16 -6.09 -0.56
N ALA A 215 13.66 -7.27 -0.96
CA ALA A 215 13.82 -8.52 -0.20
C ALA A 215 15.29 -8.86 0.10
N ALA A 216 16.18 -8.74 -0.90
CA ALA A 216 17.59 -9.08 -0.76
C ALA A 216 18.45 -8.04 -0.01
N ALA A 217 17.91 -6.84 0.26
CA ALA A 217 18.68 -5.72 0.81
C ALA A 217 18.19 -5.25 2.20
N ASN A 218 17.18 -5.90 2.75
CA ASN A 218 16.61 -5.56 4.05
C ASN A 218 16.64 -6.80 4.95
N ASN A 219 17.34 -6.73 6.07
CA ASN A 219 17.49 -7.85 7.01
C ASN A 219 16.18 -8.26 7.68
N ASN A 220 15.18 -7.38 7.68
CA ASN A 220 13.85 -7.65 8.21
C ASN A 220 12.84 -8.13 7.15
N ALA A 221 13.28 -8.38 5.91
CA ALA A 221 12.37 -8.71 4.81
C ALA A 221 11.55 -9.97 5.08
N ALA A 222 12.16 -11.03 5.64
CA ALA A 222 11.47 -12.26 6.03
C ALA A 222 10.31 -11.98 7.00
N ARG A 223 10.59 -11.21 8.05
CA ARG A 223 9.61 -10.84 9.08
C ARG A 223 8.46 -10.00 8.49
N PHE A 224 8.78 -9.02 7.65
CA PHE A 224 7.74 -8.21 6.99
C PHE A 224 6.89 -9.05 6.05
N PHE A 225 7.51 -9.93 5.26
CA PHE A 225 6.80 -10.85 4.38
C PHE A 225 5.86 -11.78 5.15
N ALA A 226 6.37 -12.45 6.20
CA ALA A 226 5.57 -13.33 7.02
C ALA A 226 4.38 -12.61 7.67
N ARG A 227 4.60 -11.38 8.20
CA ARG A 227 3.54 -10.56 8.77
C ARG A 227 2.48 -10.19 7.72
N ASP A 228 2.88 -9.78 6.53
CA ASP A 228 1.98 -9.38 5.45
C ASP A 228 1.11 -10.57 5.01
N VAL A 229 1.70 -11.75 4.81
CA VAL A 229 0.97 -12.98 4.45
C VAL A 229 0.01 -13.39 5.58
N LYS A 230 0.47 -13.40 6.84
CA LYS A 230 -0.37 -13.75 7.99
C LYS A 230 -1.58 -12.81 8.15
N LYS A 231 -1.41 -11.49 7.96
CA LYS A 231 -2.51 -10.53 8.04
C LYS A 231 -3.59 -10.81 6.99
N ILE A 232 -3.18 -10.99 5.73
CA ILE A 232 -4.12 -11.28 4.65
C ILE A 232 -4.80 -12.64 4.85
N THR A 233 -4.06 -13.67 5.24
CA THR A 233 -4.62 -14.99 5.55
C THR A 233 -5.60 -14.93 6.72
N ALA A 234 -5.28 -14.18 7.77
CA ALA A 234 -6.16 -13.98 8.93
C ALA A 234 -7.48 -13.30 8.52
N TYR A 235 -7.43 -12.29 7.64
CA TYR A 235 -8.64 -11.63 7.16
C TYR A 235 -9.54 -12.58 6.37
N TYR A 236 -9.00 -13.28 5.36
CA TYR A 236 -9.79 -14.25 4.59
C TYR A 236 -10.26 -15.44 5.43
N GLY A 237 -9.50 -15.80 6.47
CA GLY A 237 -9.86 -16.82 7.45
C GLY A 237 -11.10 -16.50 8.28
N LEU A 238 -11.56 -15.25 8.34
CA LEU A 238 -12.86 -14.87 8.93
C LEU A 238 -14.03 -15.48 8.14
N TYR A 239 -13.86 -15.70 6.85
CA TYR A 239 -14.88 -16.23 5.93
C TYR A 239 -14.64 -17.69 5.60
N ALA A 240 -13.37 -18.14 5.57
CA ALA A 240 -12.94 -19.50 5.25
C ALA A 240 -11.91 -19.98 6.30
N PRO A 241 -12.35 -20.47 7.48
CA PRO A 241 -11.49 -20.75 8.64
C PRO A 241 -10.37 -21.76 8.38
N GLU A 242 -10.52 -22.65 7.41
CA GLU A 242 -9.48 -23.60 7.01
C GLU A 242 -8.21 -22.92 6.50
N LEU A 243 -8.28 -21.69 5.99
CA LEU A 243 -7.13 -20.91 5.55
C LEU A 243 -6.17 -20.59 6.70
N LEU A 244 -6.68 -20.49 7.94
CA LEU A 244 -5.87 -20.21 9.12
C LEU A 244 -4.86 -21.32 9.46
N THR A 245 -5.03 -22.50 8.90
CA THR A 245 -4.09 -23.62 9.08
C THR A 245 -2.95 -23.61 8.07
N THR A 246 -3.01 -22.75 7.06
CA THR A 246 -1.99 -22.65 6.02
C THR A 246 -0.77 -21.87 6.48
N ARG A 247 0.40 -22.23 5.94
CA ARG A 247 1.71 -21.66 6.27
C ARG A 247 2.42 -21.17 5.01
N TYR A 248 1.68 -20.47 4.15
CA TYR A 248 2.25 -19.86 2.94
C TYR A 248 3.40 -18.90 3.24
N ASP A 249 3.37 -18.25 4.41
CA ASP A 249 4.45 -17.37 4.89
C ASP A 249 5.81 -18.07 4.92
N GLY A 250 5.87 -19.27 5.51
CA GLY A 250 7.09 -20.06 5.60
C GLY A 250 7.43 -20.78 4.28
N GLU A 251 6.42 -21.39 3.61
CA GLU A 251 6.63 -22.11 2.36
C GLU A 251 7.24 -21.21 1.27
N ILE A 252 6.62 -20.05 1.01
CA ILE A 252 7.08 -19.12 -0.04
C ILE A 252 8.47 -18.57 0.32
N TRP A 253 8.68 -18.20 1.58
CA TRP A 253 9.97 -17.65 1.99
C TRP A 253 11.10 -18.68 1.90
N SER A 254 10.87 -19.93 2.30
CA SER A 254 11.88 -21.00 2.20
C SER A 254 12.27 -21.31 0.75
N LEU A 255 11.29 -21.32 -0.17
CA LEU A 255 11.56 -21.47 -1.60
C LEU A 255 12.37 -20.28 -2.14
N PHE A 256 12.10 -19.07 -1.66
CA PHE A 256 12.87 -17.87 -2.05
C PHE A 256 14.34 -17.95 -1.58
N GLU A 257 14.58 -18.34 -0.33
CA GLU A 257 15.92 -18.52 0.22
C GLU A 257 16.71 -19.62 -0.48
N ALA A 258 16.03 -20.71 -0.87
CA ALA A 258 16.60 -21.80 -1.66
C ALA A 258 16.89 -21.39 -3.13
N GLY A 259 16.37 -20.25 -3.60
CA GLY A 259 16.46 -19.86 -5.02
C GLY A 259 15.57 -20.68 -5.95
N GLU A 260 14.56 -21.34 -5.40
CA GLU A 260 13.62 -22.25 -6.10
C GLU A 260 12.25 -21.60 -6.34
N LEU A 261 12.01 -20.40 -5.79
CA LEU A 261 10.75 -19.69 -5.97
C LEU A 261 10.60 -19.17 -7.40
N HIS A 262 9.47 -19.49 -8.04
CA HIS A 262 9.07 -19.02 -9.35
C HIS A 262 7.70 -18.32 -9.28
N PRO A 263 7.38 -17.40 -10.24
CA PRO A 263 6.09 -16.71 -10.27
C PRO A 263 4.87 -17.64 -10.31
N GLU A 264 5.05 -18.85 -10.83
CA GLU A 264 4.02 -19.90 -10.97
C GLU A 264 4.34 -21.11 -10.09
N SER A 265 5.05 -20.92 -8.97
CA SER A 265 5.32 -22.03 -8.02
C SER A 265 4.00 -22.63 -7.54
N ASP A 266 3.92 -23.95 -7.53
CA ASP A 266 2.78 -24.68 -6.99
C ASP A 266 2.92 -24.70 -5.46
N LEU A 267 2.01 -24.00 -4.78
CA LEU A 267 2.05 -23.79 -3.33
C LEU A 267 1.03 -24.70 -2.65
N SER A 268 1.47 -25.39 -1.62
CA SER A 268 0.64 -26.33 -0.85
C SER A 268 -0.01 -25.70 0.39
N GLY A 269 0.52 -24.59 0.86
CA GLY A 269 0.17 -23.98 2.16
C GLY A 269 0.69 -24.81 3.34
N VAL A 270 1.62 -25.76 3.11
CA VAL A 270 2.21 -26.60 4.16
C VAL A 270 3.67 -26.23 4.33
N TYR A 271 4.04 -25.90 5.55
CA TYR A 271 5.44 -25.61 5.92
C TYR A 271 5.70 -26.11 7.34
N GLN A 272 6.80 -26.82 7.52
CA GLN A 272 7.28 -27.25 8.83
C GLN A 272 8.54 -26.44 9.17
N GLU A 273 8.45 -25.61 10.19
CA GLU A 273 9.61 -24.91 10.73
C GLU A 273 10.61 -25.90 11.31
N ASP A 274 11.89 -25.70 10.98
CA ASP A 274 12.98 -26.40 11.66
C ASP A 274 13.14 -25.78 13.06
N THR A 275 12.58 -26.47 14.07
CA THR A 275 12.36 -26.00 15.44
C THR A 275 13.61 -25.60 16.19
N HIS A 276 14.80 -25.78 15.61
CA HIS A 276 16.08 -25.41 16.26
C HIS A 276 16.43 -23.91 16.22
N LEU A 277 15.76 -23.11 15.36
CA LEU A 277 16.01 -21.66 15.22
C LEU A 277 14.82 -20.80 15.67
N ALA A 278 13.64 -21.37 15.82
CA ALA A 278 12.37 -20.65 16.04
C ALA A 278 12.21 -19.99 17.41
N ASP A 279 12.96 -20.44 18.42
CA ASP A 279 12.72 -20.01 19.83
C ASP A 279 13.23 -18.58 20.12
N VAL A 280 14.24 -18.14 19.41
CA VAL A 280 14.85 -16.81 19.64
C VAL A 280 14.07 -15.71 18.92
N ASP A 281 13.61 -15.96 17.69
CA ASP A 281 12.86 -14.98 16.89
C ASP A 281 11.45 -14.76 17.45
N SER A 282 10.79 -15.81 17.95
CA SER A 282 9.48 -15.70 18.61
C SER A 282 9.57 -14.86 19.90
N LEU A 283 10.63 -15.05 20.69
CA LEU A 283 10.89 -14.25 21.89
C LEU A 283 11.21 -12.78 21.58
N LEU A 284 11.90 -12.51 20.47
CA LEU A 284 12.18 -11.15 20.02
C LEU A 284 10.91 -10.45 19.53
N ASP A 285 10.04 -11.15 18.82
CA ASP A 285 8.74 -10.61 18.36
C ASP A 285 7.81 -10.28 19.56
N GLU A 286 7.78 -11.11 20.59
CA GLU A 286 7.03 -10.85 21.84
C GLU A 286 7.60 -9.65 22.60
N LEU A 287 8.91 -9.52 22.70
CA LEU A 287 9.57 -8.39 23.37
C LEU A 287 9.34 -7.07 22.61
N GLU A 288 9.43 -7.08 21.27
CA GLU A 288 9.13 -5.88 20.46
C GLU A 288 7.63 -5.50 20.52
N ALA A 289 6.72 -6.47 20.59
CA ALA A 289 5.28 -6.19 20.74
C ALA A 289 4.98 -5.50 22.08
N VAL A 290 5.58 -5.98 23.17
CA VAL A 290 5.46 -5.38 24.50
C VAL A 290 6.07 -3.97 24.53
N GLU A 291 7.22 -3.74 23.89
CA GLU A 291 7.88 -2.43 23.83
C GLU A 291 7.05 -1.42 23.03
N ILE A 292 6.39 -1.86 21.95
CA ILE A 292 5.48 -1.03 21.14
C ILE A 292 4.24 -0.64 21.95
N GLU A 293 3.63 -1.59 22.67
CA GLU A 293 2.44 -1.35 23.49
C GLU A 293 2.73 -0.37 24.64
N GLU A 294 3.91 -0.50 25.25
CA GLU A 294 4.35 0.39 26.32
C GLU A 294 4.67 1.81 25.81
N LEU A 295 5.23 1.93 24.61
CA LEU A 295 5.47 3.22 23.96
C LEU A 295 4.15 3.92 23.54
N GLU A 296 3.18 3.20 23.02
CA GLU A 296 1.85 3.73 22.70
C GLU A 296 1.11 4.21 23.96
N ARG A 297 1.21 3.44 25.05
CA ARG A 297 0.66 3.82 26.35
C ARG A 297 1.32 5.08 26.93
N LEU A 298 2.64 5.22 26.82
CA LEU A 298 3.36 6.41 27.28
C LEU A 298 3.05 7.65 26.42
N GLU A 299 2.79 7.47 25.12
CA GLU A 299 2.36 8.56 24.22
C GLU A 299 0.95 9.03 24.56
N SER A 300 0.01 8.12 24.79
CA SER A 300 -1.36 8.46 25.24
C SER A 300 -1.36 9.25 26.54
N LEU A 301 -0.57 8.82 27.54
CA LEU A 301 -0.43 9.53 28.81
C LEU A 301 0.21 10.93 28.65
N ARG A 302 1.10 11.11 27.66
CA ARG A 302 1.70 12.42 27.36
C ARG A 302 0.73 13.37 26.63
N GLU A 303 -0.16 12.84 25.80
CA GLU A 303 -1.19 13.62 25.14
C GLU A 303 -2.26 14.08 26.15
N GLU A 304 -2.71 13.19 27.04
CA GLU A 304 -3.63 13.53 28.14
C GLU A 304 -3.04 14.60 29.08
N ALA A 305 -1.73 14.52 29.37
CA ALA A 305 -1.05 15.52 30.23
C ALA A 305 -0.81 16.88 29.54
N ARG A 306 -1.03 17.00 28.24
CA ARG A 306 -0.94 18.26 27.47
C ARG A 306 -2.28 18.95 27.27
N GLU A 307 -3.39 18.20 27.42
CA GLU A 307 -4.75 18.72 27.28
C GLU A 307 -5.39 19.13 28.64
N GLY A 308 -4.76 18.81 29.80
CA GLY A 308 -5.15 19.20 31.15
C GLY A 308 -4.26 20.31 31.71
#